data_02fc1713c39c805aeebeafd334773f36
#
_entry.id   02fc1713c39c805aeebeafd334773f36
#
_cell.length_a   1.000
_cell.length_b   1.000
_cell.length_c   1.000
_cell.angle_alpha   90.00
_cell.angle_beta   90.00
_cell.angle_gamma   90.00
#
_symmetry.space_group_name_H-M   'P 1'
#
loop_
_entity.id
_entity.type
_entity.pdbx_description
1 polymer ?
#
loop_
_entity_poly.entity_id
_entity_poly.type
_entity_poly.pdbx_seq_one_letter_code
_entity_poly.pdbx_strand_id
1 'polypeptide(L)'
;VTPVVHSMSPMGRTGGRVYLSMIHEVTADSIEWRTVPDYKRAYTARRGRKVRHLARLAPHIRELRDEPGSFLWDDLSILFFTPEMRARTVFVFHHYEPLQFDSWPLEPLLWRRLFAVLTQCRAVVCVAPYWAAFLRERGVDNVQVIYNAFDLAEIDRVRGMDPAECKARLGLPQNEITVYAGKAVHWKGVETVATAVKGEPGLRLVTTGSNTIGSPGHHFDLPRPRYLELLRACDVGVFTPRMREGWSRCAAEALLLGMPCLIQPVAGLGDLARLTEQPPPDPRRLAQQIRERAEAAPAESKTVYEALARFDTTYFGDAWSRLLAQATGP
;
A
#
# COMPACT_ATOMS: atom_id res chain seq x y z
N VAL A 1 -6.94 0.95 32.89
CA VAL A 1 -6.98 -0.37 32.23
C VAL A 1 -6.56 -0.16 30.78
N THR A 2 -5.55 -0.91 30.32
CA THR A 2 -5.09 -0.85 28.94
C THR A 2 -6.20 -1.36 28.01
N PRO A 3 -6.58 -0.61 26.95
CA PRO A 3 -7.59 -1.06 26.00
C PRO A 3 -7.16 -2.32 25.26
N VAL A 4 -8.09 -3.26 25.10
CA VAL A 4 -7.89 -4.49 24.32
C VAL A 4 -8.43 -4.28 22.91
N VAL A 5 -7.61 -4.59 21.89
CA VAL A 5 -8.01 -4.55 20.49
C VAL A 5 -7.70 -5.87 19.79
N HIS A 6 -8.74 -6.50 19.26
CA HIS A 6 -8.61 -7.71 18.45
C HIS A 6 -8.38 -7.34 16.99
N SER A 7 -7.38 -7.97 16.35
CA SER A 7 -7.07 -7.70 14.94
C SER A 7 -6.69 -8.95 14.16
N MET A 8 -6.72 -8.85 12.83
CA MET A 8 -6.05 -9.83 11.98
C MET A 8 -4.55 -9.74 12.18
N SER A 9 -3.86 -10.88 12.10
CA SER A 9 -2.39 -10.91 12.19
C SER A 9 -1.75 -9.94 11.18
N PRO A 10 -0.91 -8.99 11.62
CA PRO A 10 -0.28 -8.00 10.75
C PRO A 10 0.86 -8.56 9.90
N MET A 11 1.26 -9.82 10.13
CA MET A 11 2.42 -10.42 9.46
C MET A 11 2.26 -10.45 7.94
N GLY A 12 3.24 -9.90 7.20
CA GLY A 12 3.29 -9.96 5.74
C GLY A 12 4.02 -8.80 5.06
N ARG A 13 4.33 -9.03 3.76
CA ARG A 13 5.04 -8.07 2.91
C ARG A 13 4.12 -7.33 1.92
N THR A 14 2.80 -7.40 2.07
CA THR A 14 1.87 -6.61 1.25
C THR A 14 1.68 -5.22 1.87
N GLY A 15 1.34 -4.22 1.06
CA GLY A 15 1.14 -2.85 1.56
C GLY A 15 0.12 -2.77 2.70
N GLY A 16 -0.98 -3.51 2.62
CA GLY A 16 -1.97 -3.57 3.71
C GLY A 16 -1.42 -4.19 5.00
N ARG A 17 -0.60 -5.24 4.90
CA ARG A 17 0.01 -5.85 6.09
C ARG A 17 1.08 -4.96 6.72
N VAL A 18 1.86 -4.25 5.91
CA VAL A 18 2.80 -3.24 6.41
C VAL A 18 2.04 -2.13 7.14
N TYR A 19 0.91 -1.68 6.60
CA TYR A 19 0.07 -0.67 7.24
C TYR A 19 -0.44 -1.15 8.61
N LEU A 20 -0.98 -2.37 8.71
CA LEU A 20 -1.43 -2.94 9.99
C LEU A 20 -0.27 -3.16 10.98
N SER A 21 0.88 -3.62 10.50
CA SER A 21 2.09 -3.78 11.34
C SER A 21 2.50 -2.46 11.98
N MET A 22 2.49 -1.39 11.20
CA MET A 22 2.80 -0.05 11.71
C MET A 22 1.79 0.43 12.77
N ILE A 23 0.47 0.13 12.61
CA ILE A 23 -0.50 0.46 13.65
C ILE A 23 -0.14 -0.25 14.96
N HIS A 24 0.14 -1.55 14.91
CA HIS A 24 0.55 -2.31 16.09
C HIS A 24 1.81 -1.73 16.74
N GLU A 25 2.81 -1.38 15.92
CA GLU A 25 4.10 -0.84 16.39
C GLU A 25 3.94 0.52 17.10
N VAL A 26 3.25 1.48 16.46
CA VAL A 26 3.11 2.84 17.02
C VAL A 26 2.14 2.93 18.21
N THR A 27 1.35 1.89 18.46
CA THR A 27 0.38 1.87 19.56
C THR A 27 0.68 0.76 20.59
N ALA A 28 1.83 0.10 20.49
CA ALA A 28 2.20 -1.06 21.34
C ALA A 28 2.16 -0.74 22.86
N ASP A 29 2.58 0.48 23.24
CA ASP A 29 2.63 0.89 24.65
C ASP A 29 1.25 1.26 25.22
N SER A 30 0.25 1.50 24.37
CA SER A 30 -1.07 2.00 24.77
C SER A 30 -2.21 1.00 24.55
N ILE A 31 -1.98 -0.10 23.84
CA ILE A 31 -2.99 -1.07 23.44
C ILE A 31 -2.50 -2.51 23.66
N GLU A 32 -3.36 -3.33 24.28
CA GLU A 32 -3.19 -4.79 24.33
C GLU A 32 -3.73 -5.40 23.02
N TRP A 33 -2.82 -5.85 22.16
CA TRP A 33 -3.18 -6.47 20.89
C TRP A 33 -3.44 -7.98 21.02
N ARG A 34 -4.62 -8.44 20.57
CA ARG A 34 -4.96 -9.85 20.43
C ARG A 34 -5.19 -10.20 18.97
N THR A 35 -4.32 -11.04 18.39
CA THR A 35 -4.32 -11.30 16.94
C THR A 35 -5.02 -12.61 16.60
N VAL A 36 -5.85 -12.56 15.55
CA VAL A 36 -6.48 -13.73 14.92
C VAL A 36 -5.61 -14.18 13.73
N PRO A 37 -5.40 -15.50 13.54
CA PRO A 37 -4.57 -16.01 12.47
C PRO A 37 -5.06 -15.63 11.07
N ASP A 38 -4.12 -15.26 10.15
CA ASP A 38 -4.43 -15.09 8.73
C ASP A 38 -4.22 -16.39 7.95
N TYR A 39 -5.29 -17.09 7.65
CA TYR A 39 -5.28 -18.35 6.93
C TYR A 39 -5.08 -18.23 5.41
N LYS A 40 -5.07 -17.02 4.82
CA LYS A 40 -4.87 -16.83 3.37
C LYS A 40 -3.55 -17.41 2.89
N ARG A 41 -2.53 -17.39 3.74
CA ARG A 41 -1.20 -17.90 3.43
C ARG A 41 -1.09 -19.42 3.43
N ALA A 42 -1.97 -20.10 4.14
CA ALA A 42 -1.99 -21.56 4.19
C ALA A 42 -2.42 -22.21 2.87
N TYR A 43 -2.87 -21.40 1.88
CA TYR A 43 -3.38 -21.92 0.61
C TYR A 43 -2.55 -21.46 -0.56
N THR A 44 -1.92 -22.41 -1.24
CA THR A 44 -1.17 -22.20 -2.50
C THR A 44 -2.08 -21.98 -3.70
N ALA A 45 -3.24 -22.67 -3.73
CA ALA A 45 -4.21 -22.55 -4.81
C ALA A 45 -5.03 -21.26 -4.74
N ARG A 46 -5.03 -20.44 -5.79
CA ARG A 46 -5.79 -19.18 -5.86
C ARG A 46 -7.30 -19.42 -5.82
N ARG A 47 -7.82 -20.42 -6.53
CA ARG A 47 -9.26 -20.69 -6.67
C ARG A 47 -9.88 -21.10 -5.34
N GLY A 48 -10.88 -20.36 -4.86
CA GLY A 48 -11.59 -20.63 -3.62
C GLY A 48 -10.78 -20.31 -2.34
N ARG A 49 -9.60 -19.69 -2.44
CA ARG A 49 -8.78 -19.33 -1.28
C ARG A 49 -9.51 -18.43 -0.29
N LYS A 50 -10.23 -17.43 -0.79
CA LYS A 50 -11.00 -16.49 0.06
C LYS A 50 -12.12 -17.22 0.81
N VAL A 51 -12.85 -18.10 0.14
CA VAL A 51 -13.93 -18.89 0.77
C VAL A 51 -13.39 -19.77 1.89
N ARG A 52 -12.30 -20.51 1.64
CA ARG A 52 -11.67 -21.37 2.66
C ARG A 52 -11.12 -20.55 3.83
N HIS A 53 -10.56 -19.36 3.56
CA HIS A 53 -10.12 -18.44 4.59
C HIS A 53 -11.32 -17.99 5.46
N LEU A 54 -12.41 -17.53 4.85
CA LEU A 54 -13.61 -17.10 5.55
C LEU A 54 -14.22 -18.26 6.38
N ALA A 55 -14.29 -19.46 5.82
CA ALA A 55 -14.81 -20.64 6.52
C ALA A 55 -13.98 -21.00 7.77
N ARG A 56 -12.66 -20.85 7.72
CA ARG A 56 -11.78 -21.09 8.88
C ARG A 56 -11.82 -19.98 9.92
N LEU A 57 -12.10 -18.74 9.51
CA LEU A 57 -12.22 -17.62 10.45
C LEU A 57 -13.54 -17.62 11.20
N ALA A 58 -14.61 -18.17 10.60
CA ALA A 58 -15.93 -18.11 11.19
C ALA A 58 -16.03 -18.66 12.63
N PRO A 59 -15.39 -19.81 13.01
CA PRO A 59 -15.33 -20.27 14.39
C PRO A 59 -14.64 -19.26 15.33
N HIS A 60 -13.47 -18.76 14.96
CA HIS A 60 -12.74 -17.78 15.78
C HIS A 60 -13.54 -16.48 15.99
N ILE A 61 -14.24 -16.02 14.96
CA ILE A 61 -15.10 -14.84 15.08
C ILE A 61 -16.26 -15.11 16.06
N ARG A 62 -16.78 -16.34 16.12
CA ARG A 62 -17.81 -16.71 17.11
C ARG A 62 -17.28 -16.65 18.54
N GLU A 63 -16.04 -17.11 18.76
CA GLU A 63 -15.36 -17.05 20.07
C GLU A 63 -15.15 -15.59 20.51
N LEU A 64 -14.87 -14.67 19.58
CA LEU A 64 -14.68 -13.26 19.86
C LEU A 64 -15.97 -12.49 20.21
N ARG A 65 -17.17 -13.09 20.05
CA ARG A 65 -18.44 -12.41 20.26
C ARG A 65 -18.57 -11.85 21.67
N ASP A 66 -18.20 -12.65 22.66
CA ASP A 66 -18.33 -12.34 24.08
C ASP A 66 -17.05 -11.74 24.69
N GLU A 67 -16.00 -11.59 23.87
CA GLU A 67 -14.75 -10.99 24.32
C GLU A 67 -14.89 -9.47 24.47
N PRO A 68 -14.31 -8.91 25.55
CA PRO A 68 -14.25 -7.45 25.72
C PRO A 68 -13.30 -6.81 24.72
N GLY A 69 -13.44 -5.49 24.51
CA GLY A 69 -12.55 -4.70 23.68
C GLY A 69 -13.13 -4.33 22.33
N SER A 70 -12.30 -3.74 21.49
CA SER A 70 -12.63 -3.27 20.15
C SER A 70 -11.98 -4.15 19.07
N PHE A 71 -12.32 -3.87 17.83
CA PHE A 71 -11.80 -4.63 16.68
C PHE A 71 -11.14 -3.69 15.68
N LEU A 72 -9.95 -4.07 15.20
CA LEU A 72 -9.31 -3.50 14.02
C LEU A 72 -9.34 -4.54 12.90
N TRP A 73 -10.09 -4.28 11.83
CA TRP A 73 -10.34 -5.29 10.81
C TRP A 73 -10.13 -4.77 9.39
N ASP A 74 -9.65 -5.61 8.47
CA ASP A 74 -9.36 -5.25 7.07
C ASP A 74 -9.82 -6.33 6.07
N ASP A 75 -10.73 -7.21 6.49
CA ASP A 75 -11.07 -8.41 5.75
C ASP A 75 -12.59 -8.63 5.63
N LEU A 76 -13.00 -9.32 4.55
CA LEU A 76 -14.41 -9.67 4.30
C LEU A 76 -15.07 -10.50 5.42
N SER A 77 -14.30 -11.11 6.31
CA SER A 77 -14.84 -11.87 7.43
C SER A 77 -15.60 -11.02 8.44
N ILE A 78 -15.51 -9.68 8.39
CA ILE A 78 -16.40 -8.78 9.13
C ILE A 78 -17.89 -9.04 8.84
N LEU A 79 -18.21 -9.68 7.73
CA LEU A 79 -19.57 -10.10 7.39
C LEU A 79 -20.17 -11.09 8.41
N PHE A 80 -19.33 -11.77 9.20
CA PHE A 80 -19.73 -12.67 10.29
C PHE A 80 -19.85 -11.96 11.65
N PHE A 81 -19.48 -10.69 11.76
CA PHE A 81 -19.60 -9.92 12.99
C PHE A 81 -21.07 -9.65 13.32
N THR A 82 -21.40 -9.69 14.60
CA THR A 82 -22.70 -9.23 15.08
C THR A 82 -22.81 -7.70 14.99
N PRO A 83 -24.02 -7.11 15.07
CA PRO A 83 -24.15 -5.66 15.11
C PRO A 83 -23.32 -4.99 16.23
N GLU A 84 -23.26 -5.62 17.41
CA GLU A 84 -22.51 -5.14 18.57
C GLU A 84 -20.99 -5.16 18.32
N MET A 85 -20.48 -6.21 17.68
CA MET A 85 -19.08 -6.28 17.26
C MET A 85 -18.76 -5.18 16.22
N ARG A 86 -19.65 -4.97 15.23
CA ARG A 86 -19.48 -3.93 14.21
C ARG A 86 -19.42 -2.54 14.83
N ALA A 87 -20.32 -2.24 15.78
CA ALA A 87 -20.34 -0.96 16.49
C ALA A 87 -19.03 -0.65 17.26
N ARG A 88 -18.23 -1.69 17.57
CA ARG A 88 -16.92 -1.59 18.22
C ARG A 88 -15.76 -1.76 17.23
N THR A 89 -16.00 -1.79 15.91
CA THR A 89 -14.98 -2.05 14.89
C THR A 89 -14.51 -0.78 14.24
N VAL A 90 -13.19 -0.61 14.16
CA VAL A 90 -12.52 0.25 13.20
C VAL A 90 -12.11 -0.61 12.01
N PHE A 91 -12.65 -0.31 10.83
CA PHE A 91 -12.34 -1.06 9.62
C PHE A 91 -11.31 -0.34 8.75
N VAL A 92 -10.25 -1.02 8.31
CA VAL A 92 -9.25 -0.47 7.39
C VAL A 92 -9.58 -0.87 5.96
N PHE A 93 -9.94 0.11 5.15
CA PHE A 93 -10.29 -0.07 3.75
C PHE A 93 -9.11 0.34 2.86
N HIS A 94 -8.37 -0.63 2.34
CA HIS A 94 -7.19 -0.37 1.51
C HIS A 94 -7.54 -0.01 0.07
N HIS A 95 -8.40 -0.77 -0.59
CA HIS A 95 -8.87 -0.54 -1.96
C HIS A 95 -9.98 -1.53 -2.33
N TYR A 96 -10.69 -1.22 -3.41
CA TYR A 96 -11.66 -2.08 -4.06
C TYR A 96 -11.25 -2.30 -5.51
N GLU A 97 -10.87 -3.55 -5.86
CA GLU A 97 -10.35 -3.87 -7.18
C GLU A 97 -10.98 -5.14 -7.75
N PRO A 98 -11.98 -5.00 -8.64
CA PRO A 98 -12.65 -6.13 -9.27
C PRO A 98 -11.71 -7.04 -10.08
N LEU A 99 -10.61 -6.51 -10.63
CA LEU A 99 -9.62 -7.32 -11.36
C LEU A 99 -8.91 -8.36 -10.48
N GLN A 100 -8.97 -8.18 -9.17
CA GLN A 100 -8.41 -9.14 -8.19
C GLN A 100 -9.44 -10.12 -7.65
N PHE A 101 -10.69 -10.04 -8.09
CA PHE A 101 -11.68 -11.02 -7.69
C PHE A 101 -11.25 -12.38 -8.25
N ASP A 102 -11.08 -13.33 -7.35
CA ASP A 102 -10.98 -14.73 -7.74
C ASP A 102 -12.29 -15.02 -8.48
N SER A 103 -12.23 -15.73 -9.60
CA SER A 103 -13.37 -16.03 -10.51
C SER A 103 -14.59 -16.69 -9.81
N TRP A 104 -14.93 -16.18 -8.63
CA TRP A 104 -16.07 -16.60 -7.83
C TRP A 104 -17.25 -15.64 -8.06
N PRO A 105 -18.34 -16.13 -8.68
CA PRO A 105 -19.45 -15.27 -9.13
C PRO A 105 -20.16 -14.52 -7.98
N LEU A 106 -20.03 -14.99 -6.74
CA LEU A 106 -20.65 -14.35 -5.56
C LEU A 106 -19.79 -13.24 -4.94
N GLU A 107 -18.55 -13.05 -5.34
CA GLU A 107 -17.66 -12.04 -4.74
C GLU A 107 -18.22 -10.61 -4.86
N PRO A 108 -18.77 -10.15 -6.00
CA PRO A 108 -19.40 -8.84 -6.10
C PRO A 108 -20.56 -8.64 -5.10
N LEU A 109 -21.31 -9.70 -4.80
CA LEU A 109 -22.39 -9.66 -3.81
C LEU A 109 -21.86 -9.49 -2.38
N LEU A 110 -20.74 -10.14 -2.05
CA LEU A 110 -20.08 -9.97 -0.74
C LEU A 110 -19.55 -8.53 -0.57
N TRP A 111 -19.00 -7.96 -1.61
CA TRP A 111 -18.55 -6.55 -1.58
C TRP A 111 -19.73 -5.58 -1.40
N ARG A 112 -20.84 -5.81 -2.11
CA ARG A 112 -22.06 -5.01 -1.90
C ARG A 112 -22.55 -5.12 -0.46
N ARG A 113 -22.53 -6.32 0.12
CA ARG A 113 -22.91 -6.54 1.52
C ARG A 113 -21.90 -5.90 2.47
N LEU A 114 -20.60 -5.91 2.13
CA LEU A 114 -19.57 -5.25 2.92
C LEU A 114 -19.87 -3.76 3.07
N PHE A 115 -20.19 -3.03 2.00
CA PHE A 115 -20.50 -1.60 2.09
C PHE A 115 -21.64 -1.33 3.06
N ALA A 116 -22.70 -2.15 3.04
CA ALA A 116 -23.79 -2.03 4.00
C ALA A 116 -23.35 -2.34 5.45
N VAL A 117 -22.40 -3.26 5.65
CA VAL A 117 -21.83 -3.55 6.99
C VAL A 117 -20.94 -2.42 7.49
N LEU A 118 -20.17 -1.78 6.61
CA LEU A 118 -19.27 -0.69 6.97
C LEU A 118 -20.00 0.54 7.53
N THR A 119 -21.27 0.77 7.18
CA THR A 119 -22.10 1.83 7.79
C THR A 119 -22.36 1.61 9.28
N GLN A 120 -22.23 0.37 9.77
CA GLN A 120 -22.44 -0.03 11.16
C GLN A 120 -21.15 -0.03 11.98
N CYS A 121 -19.99 0.15 11.33
CA CYS A 121 -18.72 0.21 12.03
C CYS A 121 -18.57 1.53 12.78
N ARG A 122 -17.79 1.53 13.86
CA ARG A 122 -17.42 2.73 14.61
C ARG A 122 -16.75 3.77 13.71
N ALA A 123 -15.83 3.31 12.91
CA ALA A 123 -15.16 4.11 11.89
C ALA A 123 -14.66 3.24 10.75
N VAL A 124 -14.50 3.83 9.57
CA VAL A 124 -13.82 3.23 8.43
C VAL A 124 -12.63 4.10 8.06
N VAL A 125 -11.43 3.53 8.11
CA VAL A 125 -10.20 4.24 7.74
C VAL A 125 -9.79 3.90 6.33
N CYS A 126 -9.58 4.93 5.50
CA CYS A 126 -9.04 4.82 4.15
C CYS A 126 -7.62 5.38 4.09
N VAL A 127 -6.81 4.86 3.19
CA VAL A 127 -5.42 5.28 2.98
C VAL A 127 -5.27 6.47 2.03
N ALA A 128 -6.37 6.95 1.43
CA ALA A 128 -6.38 8.08 0.49
C ALA A 128 -7.78 8.72 0.36
N PRO A 129 -7.89 10.03 0.03
CA PRO A 129 -9.16 10.74 -0.17
C PRO A 129 -10.07 10.12 -1.23
N TYR A 130 -9.49 9.62 -2.33
CA TYR A 130 -10.25 8.91 -3.37
C TYR A 130 -11.12 7.79 -2.78
N TRP A 131 -10.55 6.98 -1.89
CA TRP A 131 -11.28 5.86 -1.29
C TRP A 131 -12.33 6.32 -0.28
N ALA A 132 -12.08 7.43 0.39
CA ALA A 132 -13.09 8.03 1.26
C ALA A 132 -14.29 8.54 0.44
N ALA A 133 -14.06 9.22 -0.67
CA ALA A 133 -15.12 9.64 -1.59
C ALA A 133 -15.88 8.42 -2.15
N PHE A 134 -15.14 7.40 -2.62
CA PHE A 134 -15.71 6.15 -3.15
C PHE A 134 -16.65 5.46 -2.14
N LEU A 135 -16.32 5.46 -0.86
CA LEU A 135 -17.16 4.88 0.19
C LEU A 135 -18.37 5.75 0.52
N ARG A 136 -18.21 7.09 0.59
CA ARG A 136 -19.33 8.03 0.82
C ARG A 136 -20.40 7.95 -0.28
N GLU A 137 -19.97 7.81 -1.54
CA GLU A 137 -20.89 7.56 -2.67
C GLU A 137 -21.72 6.27 -2.50
N ARG A 138 -21.31 5.38 -1.59
CA ARG A 138 -21.99 4.11 -1.26
C ARG A 138 -22.71 4.13 0.10
N GLY A 139 -22.88 5.34 0.66
CA GLY A 139 -23.58 5.56 1.92
C GLY A 139 -22.77 5.24 3.17
N VAL A 140 -21.44 5.12 3.06
CA VAL A 140 -20.55 4.92 4.23
C VAL A 140 -20.00 6.29 4.63
N ASP A 141 -20.59 6.93 5.64
CA ASP A 141 -20.28 8.31 6.02
C ASP A 141 -19.25 8.42 7.17
N ASN A 142 -19.11 7.37 7.97
CA ASN A 142 -18.16 7.26 9.10
C ASN A 142 -16.71 7.03 8.63
N VAL A 143 -16.28 7.70 7.55
CA VAL A 143 -14.99 7.50 6.88
C VAL A 143 -13.98 8.56 7.29
N GLN A 144 -12.78 8.12 7.67
CA GLN A 144 -11.61 8.94 7.94
C GLN A 144 -10.45 8.58 6.99
N VAL A 145 -9.57 9.54 6.72
CA VAL A 145 -8.36 9.29 5.94
C VAL A 145 -7.16 9.34 6.88
N ILE A 146 -6.44 8.20 6.98
CA ILE A 146 -5.13 8.12 7.62
C ILE A 146 -4.17 7.55 6.59
N TYR A 147 -3.24 8.38 6.11
CA TYR A 147 -2.28 8.00 5.07
C TYR A 147 -1.30 6.95 5.57
N ASN A 148 -0.60 6.29 4.64
CA ASN A 148 0.59 5.52 5.00
C ASN A 148 1.62 6.45 5.65
N ALA A 149 2.39 5.92 6.60
CA ALA A 149 3.47 6.66 7.20
C ALA A 149 4.84 6.07 6.87
N PHE A 150 5.87 6.88 7.12
CA PHE A 150 7.25 6.56 6.80
C PHE A 150 8.14 6.83 8.02
N ASP A 151 9.10 5.93 8.27
CA ASP A 151 10.22 6.20 9.15
C ASP A 151 11.17 7.15 8.41
N LEU A 152 11.08 8.45 8.74
CA LEU A 152 11.90 9.48 8.10
C LEU A 152 13.38 9.32 8.44
N ALA A 153 13.74 8.79 9.60
CA ALA A 153 15.13 8.55 9.94
C ALA A 153 15.75 7.46 9.04
N GLU A 154 14.98 6.40 8.74
CA GLU A 154 15.39 5.39 7.76
C GLU A 154 15.53 5.98 6.35
N ILE A 155 14.55 6.78 5.93
CA ILE A 155 14.53 7.45 4.61
C ILE A 155 15.71 8.42 4.48
N ASP A 156 15.94 9.31 5.45
CA ASP A 156 16.96 10.36 5.37
C ASP A 156 18.37 9.77 5.34
N ARG A 157 18.61 8.70 6.10
CA ARG A 157 19.87 7.96 6.04
C ARG A 157 20.17 7.47 4.63
N VAL A 158 19.17 6.88 3.94
CA VAL A 158 19.37 6.36 2.59
C VAL A 158 19.39 7.50 1.55
N ARG A 159 18.58 8.54 1.74
CA ARG A 159 18.57 9.73 0.89
C ARG A 159 19.94 10.45 0.87
N GLY A 160 20.66 10.42 1.99
CA GLY A 160 22.02 10.97 2.10
C GLY A 160 23.10 10.14 1.39
N MET A 161 22.79 8.94 0.92
CA MET A 161 23.75 8.10 0.20
C MET A 161 23.94 8.57 -1.24
N ASP A 162 25.16 8.39 -1.79
CA ASP A 162 25.44 8.65 -3.20
C ASP A 162 24.70 7.63 -4.09
N PRO A 163 23.85 8.07 -5.05
CA PRO A 163 23.18 7.17 -5.99
C PRO A 163 24.14 6.30 -6.81
N ALA A 164 25.30 6.83 -7.22
CA ALA A 164 26.29 6.09 -7.99
C ALA A 164 26.91 4.95 -7.19
N GLU A 165 27.21 5.18 -5.90
CA GLU A 165 27.64 4.11 -4.99
C GLU A 165 26.54 3.06 -4.78
N CYS A 166 25.28 3.48 -4.64
CA CYS A 166 24.13 2.57 -4.54
C CYS A 166 24.01 1.69 -5.80
N LYS A 167 24.13 2.30 -7.01
CA LYS A 167 24.17 1.56 -8.29
C LYS A 167 25.30 0.52 -8.31
N ALA A 168 26.52 0.93 -7.95
CA ALA A 168 27.69 0.05 -7.94
C ALA A 168 27.48 -1.17 -7.02
N ARG A 169 27.00 -0.94 -5.79
CA ARG A 169 26.71 -2.02 -4.80
C ARG A 169 25.62 -2.98 -5.24
N LEU A 170 24.74 -2.56 -6.13
CA LEU A 170 23.64 -3.38 -6.66
C LEU A 170 23.95 -4.00 -8.03
N GLY A 171 25.14 -3.73 -8.59
CA GLY A 171 25.52 -4.21 -9.91
C GLY A 171 24.69 -3.59 -11.04
N LEU A 172 24.15 -2.38 -10.83
CA LEU A 172 23.43 -1.64 -11.85
C LEU A 172 24.40 -0.85 -12.75
N PRO A 173 24.09 -0.68 -14.06
CA PRO A 173 24.95 0.03 -14.99
C PRO A 173 25.03 1.53 -14.63
N GLN A 174 26.26 2.08 -14.62
CA GLN A 174 26.50 3.47 -14.25
C GLN A 174 26.15 4.48 -15.36
N ASN A 175 26.25 4.05 -16.60
CA ASN A 175 26.06 4.88 -17.80
C ASN A 175 24.70 4.71 -18.46
N GLU A 176 23.75 4.06 -17.77
CA GLU A 176 22.38 3.91 -18.23
C GLU A 176 21.40 4.52 -17.22
N ILE A 177 20.29 5.04 -17.72
CA ILE A 177 19.16 5.48 -16.90
C ILE A 177 18.42 4.23 -16.40
N THR A 178 18.40 4.05 -15.09
CA THR A 178 17.71 2.94 -14.43
C THR A 178 16.27 3.34 -14.11
N VAL A 179 15.32 2.59 -14.69
CA VAL A 179 13.87 2.86 -14.63
C VAL A 179 13.21 1.88 -13.69
N TYR A 180 12.76 2.35 -12.54
CA TYR A 180 12.06 1.53 -11.55
C TYR A 180 10.56 1.43 -11.86
N ALA A 181 10.02 0.21 -11.94
CA ALA A 181 8.60 -0.02 -12.27
C ALA A 181 7.83 -0.83 -11.19
N GLY A 182 8.41 -1.05 -10.03
CA GLY A 182 7.77 -1.80 -8.93
C GLY A 182 7.77 -3.31 -9.13
N LYS A 183 6.70 -4.00 -8.67
CA LYS A 183 6.58 -5.46 -8.78
C LYS A 183 6.25 -5.88 -10.21
N ALA A 184 6.98 -6.86 -10.75
CA ALA A 184 6.77 -7.41 -12.09
C ALA A 184 5.54 -8.33 -12.16
N VAL A 185 4.36 -7.77 -11.96
CA VAL A 185 3.07 -8.46 -12.00
C VAL A 185 2.09 -7.70 -12.89
N HIS A 186 1.23 -8.43 -13.59
CA HIS A 186 0.32 -7.89 -14.61
C HIS A 186 -0.49 -6.64 -14.16
N TRP A 187 -1.07 -6.70 -12.97
CA TRP A 187 -1.91 -5.58 -12.47
C TRP A 187 -1.12 -4.31 -12.10
N LYS A 188 0.21 -4.38 -12.03
CA LYS A 188 1.09 -3.20 -11.86
C LYS A 188 1.45 -2.51 -13.17
N GLY A 189 1.08 -3.09 -14.32
CA GLY A 189 1.28 -2.50 -15.64
C GLY A 189 2.74 -2.39 -16.08
N VAL A 190 3.63 -3.17 -15.48
CA VAL A 190 5.07 -3.16 -15.76
C VAL A 190 5.37 -3.46 -17.24
N GLU A 191 4.48 -4.20 -17.92
CA GLU A 191 4.61 -4.50 -19.36
C GLU A 191 4.62 -3.21 -20.21
N THR A 192 3.87 -2.17 -19.81
CA THR A 192 3.89 -0.87 -20.50
C THR A 192 5.28 -0.24 -20.44
N VAL A 193 5.90 -0.26 -19.26
CA VAL A 193 7.26 0.26 -19.05
C VAL A 193 8.28 -0.62 -19.78
N ALA A 194 8.16 -1.94 -19.65
CA ALA A 194 9.04 -2.89 -20.33
C ALA A 194 9.02 -2.72 -21.85
N THR A 195 7.83 -2.48 -22.43
CA THR A 195 7.70 -2.20 -23.86
C THR A 195 8.37 -0.88 -24.24
N ALA A 196 8.20 0.17 -23.45
CA ALA A 196 8.78 1.48 -23.73
C ALA A 196 10.30 1.52 -23.65
N VAL A 197 10.91 0.71 -22.76
CA VAL A 197 12.38 0.65 -22.62
C VAL A 197 13.05 -0.40 -23.51
N LYS A 198 12.24 -1.28 -24.13
CA LYS A 198 12.76 -2.38 -24.96
C LYS A 198 13.43 -1.83 -26.22
N GLY A 199 14.73 -2.11 -26.35
CA GLY A 199 15.52 -1.65 -27.52
C GLY A 199 15.94 -0.19 -27.48
N GLU A 200 15.60 0.54 -26.41
CA GLU A 200 16.02 1.93 -26.20
C GLU A 200 17.45 1.96 -25.62
N PRO A 201 18.45 2.44 -26.36
CA PRO A 201 19.82 2.53 -25.86
C PRO A 201 19.89 3.40 -24.59
N GLY A 202 20.65 2.96 -23.59
CA GLY A 202 20.86 3.69 -22.34
C GLY A 202 19.68 3.68 -21.37
N LEU A 203 18.61 2.92 -21.62
CA LEU A 203 17.54 2.69 -20.63
C LEU A 203 17.58 1.26 -20.08
N ARG A 204 17.48 1.13 -18.77
CA ARG A 204 17.51 -0.17 -18.07
C ARG A 204 16.31 -0.32 -17.11
N LEU A 205 15.46 -1.32 -17.37
CA LEU A 205 14.34 -1.63 -16.48
C LEU A 205 14.80 -2.29 -15.18
N VAL A 206 14.25 -1.83 -14.07
CA VAL A 206 14.46 -2.38 -12.72
C VAL A 206 13.11 -2.72 -12.09
N THR A 207 12.97 -3.94 -11.58
CA THR A 207 11.76 -4.43 -10.91
C THR A 207 12.08 -5.11 -9.60
N THR A 208 11.08 -5.23 -8.70
CA THR A 208 11.28 -5.85 -7.37
C THR A 208 10.18 -6.84 -7.01
N GLY A 209 10.45 -7.70 -6.01
CA GLY A 209 9.47 -8.56 -5.37
C GLY A 209 8.95 -9.66 -6.29
N SER A 210 7.64 -9.90 -6.35
CA SER A 210 7.09 -10.96 -7.21
C SER A 210 7.30 -10.65 -8.69
N ASN A 211 7.80 -11.64 -9.46
CA ASN A 211 7.95 -11.56 -10.91
C ASN A 211 7.14 -12.70 -11.57
N THR A 212 5.87 -12.42 -11.89
CA THR A 212 4.97 -13.41 -12.51
C THR A 212 4.83 -13.25 -14.02
N ILE A 213 5.39 -12.16 -14.58
CA ILE A 213 5.32 -11.86 -16.01
C ILE A 213 6.66 -12.10 -16.75
N GLY A 214 7.71 -12.54 -16.03
CA GLY A 214 9.03 -12.70 -16.62
C GLY A 214 9.59 -11.38 -17.17
N SER A 215 9.46 -10.28 -16.43
CA SER A 215 9.87 -8.94 -16.86
C SER A 215 11.35 -8.94 -17.29
N PRO A 216 11.69 -8.37 -18.45
CA PRO A 216 13.07 -8.19 -18.85
C PRO A 216 13.75 -7.13 -17.97
N GLY A 217 15.10 -7.19 -17.88
CA GLY A 217 15.89 -6.24 -17.10
C GLY A 217 16.33 -6.80 -15.74
N HIS A 218 16.77 -5.91 -14.86
CA HIS A 218 17.20 -6.31 -13.53
C HIS A 218 16.01 -6.54 -12.60
N HIS A 219 15.99 -7.70 -11.95
CA HIS A 219 14.95 -8.05 -10.99
C HIS A 219 15.56 -8.36 -9.63
N PHE A 220 14.98 -7.78 -8.57
CA PHE A 220 15.47 -7.91 -7.21
C PHE A 220 14.38 -8.37 -6.24
N ASP A 221 14.71 -9.27 -5.32
CA ASP A 221 13.91 -9.54 -4.11
C ASP A 221 14.81 -9.25 -2.89
N LEU A 222 14.69 -8.03 -2.37
CA LEU A 222 15.58 -7.46 -1.37
C LEU A 222 14.88 -7.27 -0.02
N PRO A 223 15.61 -7.41 1.10
CA PRO A 223 15.14 -6.94 2.40
C PRO A 223 15.01 -5.41 2.41
N ARG A 224 14.22 -4.90 3.34
CA ARG A 224 13.83 -3.48 3.44
C ARG A 224 14.98 -2.47 3.27
N PRO A 225 16.13 -2.58 3.99
CA PRO A 225 17.20 -1.59 3.85
C PRO A 225 17.80 -1.56 2.43
N ARG A 226 18.03 -2.75 1.85
CA ARG A 226 18.57 -2.87 0.49
C ARG A 226 17.56 -2.47 -0.58
N TYR A 227 16.27 -2.63 -0.32
CA TYR A 227 15.21 -2.14 -1.18
C TYR A 227 15.20 -0.60 -1.26
N LEU A 228 15.38 0.09 -0.13
CA LEU A 228 15.48 1.55 -0.14
C LEU A 228 16.75 2.03 -0.87
N GLU A 229 17.89 1.35 -0.69
CA GLU A 229 19.10 1.62 -1.48
C GLU A 229 18.85 1.43 -2.99
N LEU A 230 18.06 0.42 -3.38
CA LEU A 230 17.68 0.23 -4.78
C LEU A 230 16.84 1.40 -5.31
N LEU A 231 15.88 1.90 -4.54
CA LEU A 231 15.11 3.08 -4.92
C LEU A 231 16.02 4.31 -5.06
N ARG A 232 17.00 4.46 -4.17
CA ARG A 232 17.99 5.54 -4.24
C ARG A 232 18.91 5.43 -5.45
N ALA A 233 19.21 4.22 -5.89
CA ALA A 233 20.04 3.92 -7.04
C ALA A 233 19.32 4.13 -8.39
N CYS A 234 17.99 4.17 -8.42
CA CYS A 234 17.25 4.32 -9.66
C CYS A 234 17.06 5.81 -10.01
N ASP A 235 17.08 6.11 -11.32
CA ASP A 235 17.02 7.49 -11.82
C ASP A 235 15.58 7.98 -12.00
N VAL A 236 14.64 7.09 -12.39
CA VAL A 236 13.22 7.44 -12.63
C VAL A 236 12.31 6.32 -12.18
N GLY A 237 11.25 6.67 -11.45
CA GLY A 237 10.15 5.78 -11.14
C GLY A 237 9.01 5.90 -12.16
N VAL A 238 8.50 4.78 -12.66
CA VAL A 238 7.35 4.77 -13.58
C VAL A 238 6.27 3.84 -13.05
N PHE A 239 5.13 4.42 -12.67
CA PHE A 239 4.02 3.70 -12.05
C PHE A 239 2.78 3.75 -12.96
N THR A 240 2.51 2.63 -13.64
CA THR A 240 1.42 2.49 -14.64
C THR A 240 0.43 1.39 -14.25
N PRO A 241 -0.15 1.38 -13.03
CA PRO A 241 -0.99 0.28 -12.60
C PRO A 241 -2.25 0.17 -13.46
N ARG A 242 -2.65 -1.07 -13.75
CA ARG A 242 -3.95 -1.40 -14.37
C ARG A 242 -5.05 -1.52 -13.33
N MET A 243 -4.68 -1.74 -12.07
CA MET A 243 -5.59 -1.82 -10.94
C MET A 243 -5.77 -0.47 -10.25
N ARG A 244 -6.86 -0.32 -9.54
CA ARG A 244 -7.09 0.81 -8.65
C ARG A 244 -6.26 0.68 -7.38
N GLU A 245 -5.19 1.45 -7.29
CA GLU A 245 -4.26 1.43 -6.15
C GLU A 245 -4.86 2.08 -4.89
N GLY A 246 -4.37 1.64 -3.72
CA GLY A 246 -4.63 2.31 -2.45
C GLY A 246 -4.05 3.72 -2.43
N TRP A 247 -2.75 3.83 -2.17
CA TRP A 247 -1.96 5.08 -2.21
C TRP A 247 -0.52 4.86 -2.67
N SER A 248 -0.17 3.65 -3.03
CA SER A 248 1.16 3.22 -3.50
C SER A 248 2.35 3.64 -2.61
N ARG A 249 2.54 2.92 -1.52
CA ARG A 249 3.68 3.13 -0.61
C ARG A 249 5.03 3.18 -1.34
N CYS A 250 5.25 2.30 -2.33
CA CYS A 250 6.52 2.26 -3.07
C CYS A 250 6.75 3.51 -3.93
N ALA A 251 5.72 4.13 -4.49
CA ALA A 251 5.86 5.39 -5.21
C ALA A 251 6.19 6.55 -4.25
N ALA A 252 5.56 6.60 -3.09
CA ALA A 252 5.86 7.60 -2.07
C ALA A 252 7.28 7.44 -1.51
N GLU A 253 7.76 6.22 -1.27
CA GLU A 253 9.14 5.94 -0.85
C GLU A 253 10.15 6.36 -1.91
N ALA A 254 9.87 6.10 -3.17
CA ALA A 254 10.70 6.55 -4.28
C ALA A 254 10.84 8.09 -4.30
N LEU A 255 9.72 8.79 -4.16
CA LEU A 255 9.66 10.25 -4.11
C LEU A 255 10.39 10.82 -2.88
N LEU A 256 10.21 10.24 -1.69
CA LEU A 256 10.92 10.63 -0.48
C LEU A 256 12.44 10.48 -0.61
N LEU A 257 12.90 9.47 -1.34
CA LEU A 257 14.32 9.26 -1.64
C LEU A 257 14.86 10.16 -2.76
N GLY A 258 14.01 11.04 -3.31
CA GLY A 258 14.39 12.01 -4.34
C GLY A 258 14.36 11.45 -5.76
N MET A 259 13.80 10.26 -5.99
CA MET A 259 13.61 9.72 -7.33
C MET A 259 12.44 10.41 -8.03
N PRO A 260 12.64 11.08 -9.16
CA PRO A 260 11.56 11.68 -9.94
C PRO A 260 10.66 10.59 -10.52
N CYS A 261 9.34 10.84 -10.56
CA CYS A 261 8.39 9.82 -10.98
C CYS A 261 7.49 10.27 -12.12
N LEU A 262 7.04 9.29 -12.92
CA LEU A 262 5.90 9.37 -13.81
C LEU A 262 4.79 8.50 -13.19
N ILE A 263 3.65 9.12 -12.86
CA ILE A 263 2.59 8.44 -12.11
C ILE A 263 1.26 8.48 -12.85
N GLN A 264 0.75 7.30 -13.22
CA GLN A 264 -0.62 7.17 -13.74
C GLN A 264 -1.62 7.55 -12.64
N PRO A 265 -2.47 8.59 -12.85
CA PRO A 265 -3.35 9.10 -11.81
C PRO A 265 -4.61 8.23 -11.62
N VAL A 266 -4.44 7.00 -11.11
CA VAL A 266 -5.52 6.03 -10.90
C VAL A 266 -5.83 5.88 -9.41
N ALA A 267 -7.07 6.13 -9.02
CA ALA A 267 -7.56 5.98 -7.65
C ALA A 267 -6.69 6.71 -6.61
N GLY A 268 -6.34 6.08 -5.49
CA GLY A 268 -5.50 6.69 -4.46
C GLY A 268 -4.07 7.03 -4.91
N LEU A 269 -3.53 6.35 -5.92
CA LEU A 269 -2.27 6.75 -6.53
C LEU A 269 -2.40 8.12 -7.25
N GLY A 270 -3.58 8.45 -7.77
CA GLY A 270 -3.88 9.78 -8.32
C GLY A 270 -3.85 10.87 -7.25
N ASP A 271 -4.23 10.55 -6.00
CA ASP A 271 -4.09 11.49 -4.87
C ASP A 271 -2.62 11.78 -4.56
N LEU A 272 -1.77 10.75 -4.60
CA LEU A 272 -0.31 10.93 -4.45
C LEU A 272 0.27 11.77 -5.58
N ALA A 273 -0.10 11.48 -6.84
CA ALA A 273 0.38 12.23 -8.01
C ALA A 273 0.03 13.73 -7.90
N ARG A 274 -1.21 14.06 -7.50
CA ARG A 274 -1.64 15.45 -7.30
C ARG A 274 -0.90 16.12 -6.14
N LEU A 275 -0.75 15.42 -5.01
CA LEU A 275 -0.06 15.93 -3.83
C LEU A 275 1.39 16.31 -4.11
N THR A 276 2.04 15.56 -4.99
CA THR A 276 3.47 15.68 -5.31
C THR A 276 3.73 16.24 -6.72
N GLU A 277 2.67 16.70 -7.40
CA GLU A 277 2.69 17.29 -8.74
C GLU A 277 3.42 16.44 -9.79
N GLN A 278 3.28 15.10 -9.66
CA GLN A 278 3.95 14.19 -10.59
C GLN A 278 3.18 14.05 -11.90
N PRO A 279 3.86 14.17 -13.06
CA PRO A 279 3.22 14.09 -14.36
C PRO A 279 2.76 12.66 -14.69
N PRO A 280 1.68 12.51 -15.48
CA PRO A 280 1.24 11.21 -15.97
C PRO A 280 2.16 10.69 -17.08
N PRO A 281 2.39 9.37 -17.16
CA PRO A 281 3.05 8.76 -18.29
C PRO A 281 2.18 8.80 -19.56
N ASP A 282 2.76 9.17 -20.69
CA ASP A 282 2.17 9.01 -22.02
C ASP A 282 2.78 7.78 -22.70
N PRO A 283 2.01 6.71 -22.93
CA PRO A 283 2.54 5.47 -23.53
C PRO A 283 3.22 5.68 -24.90
N ARG A 284 2.83 6.72 -25.65
CA ARG A 284 3.41 7.01 -26.98
C ARG A 284 4.77 7.69 -26.91
N ARG A 285 5.05 8.36 -25.81
CA ARG A 285 6.27 9.15 -25.58
C ARG A 285 7.04 8.70 -24.35
N LEU A 286 6.71 7.53 -23.79
CA LEU A 286 7.18 7.14 -22.46
C LEU A 286 8.71 7.08 -22.38
N ALA A 287 9.40 6.53 -23.37
CA ALA A 287 10.86 6.50 -23.40
C ALA A 287 11.49 7.92 -23.38
N GLN A 288 10.90 8.85 -24.14
CA GLN A 288 11.32 10.26 -24.14
C GLN A 288 11.05 10.92 -22.78
N GLN A 289 9.86 10.76 -22.22
CA GLN A 289 9.52 11.29 -20.90
C GLN A 289 10.45 10.78 -19.79
N ILE A 290 10.85 9.50 -19.85
CA ILE A 290 11.82 8.92 -18.91
C ILE A 290 13.15 9.67 -18.96
N ARG A 291 13.68 10.00 -20.16
CA ARG A 291 14.92 10.74 -20.33
C ARG A 291 14.79 12.18 -19.81
N GLU A 292 13.74 12.88 -20.22
CA GLU A 292 13.44 14.24 -19.77
C GLU A 292 13.32 14.30 -18.24
N ARG A 293 12.73 13.27 -17.64
CA ARG A 293 12.50 13.20 -16.20
C ARG A 293 13.77 12.90 -15.41
N ALA A 294 14.66 12.07 -15.96
CA ALA A 294 15.96 11.78 -15.37
C ALA A 294 16.87 13.03 -15.32
N GLU A 295 16.75 13.93 -16.32
CA GLU A 295 17.52 15.18 -16.40
C GLU A 295 16.98 16.25 -15.44
N ALA A 296 15.66 16.28 -15.17
CA ALA A 296 14.99 17.31 -14.36
C ALA A 296 15.14 17.13 -12.83
N ALA A 297 15.75 16.06 -12.37
CA ALA A 297 15.62 15.50 -11.03
C ALA A 297 15.99 16.37 -9.80
N PRO A 298 16.96 17.31 -9.78
CA PRO A 298 17.40 17.89 -8.50
C PRO A 298 16.46 18.95 -7.91
N ALA A 299 15.78 19.76 -8.75
CA ALA A 299 15.06 20.95 -8.29
C ALA A 299 13.72 20.67 -7.55
N GLU A 300 13.02 19.61 -7.95
CA GLU A 300 11.67 19.30 -7.41
C GLU A 300 11.70 18.48 -6.10
N SER A 301 12.85 17.89 -5.78
CA SER A 301 12.98 16.88 -4.71
C SER A 301 12.69 17.45 -3.31
N LYS A 302 12.93 18.76 -3.05
CA LYS A 302 12.70 19.37 -1.74
C LYS A 302 11.21 19.56 -1.45
N THR A 303 10.47 20.17 -2.37
CA THR A 303 9.02 20.43 -2.22
C THR A 303 8.25 19.11 -2.10
N VAL A 304 8.61 18.11 -2.91
CA VAL A 304 8.02 16.76 -2.86
C VAL A 304 8.30 16.08 -1.52
N TYR A 305 9.53 16.17 -1.02
CA TYR A 305 9.90 15.64 0.28
C TYR A 305 9.07 16.29 1.40
N GLU A 306 9.00 17.62 1.45
CA GLU A 306 8.24 18.37 2.46
C GLU A 306 6.74 17.99 2.42
N ALA A 307 6.16 17.80 1.23
CA ALA A 307 4.77 17.37 1.07
C ALA A 307 4.50 15.98 1.66
N LEU A 308 5.49 15.07 1.62
CA LEU A 308 5.36 13.69 2.09
C LEU A 308 5.86 13.47 3.52
N ALA A 309 6.85 14.25 3.98
CA ALA A 309 7.47 14.11 5.30
C ALA A 309 6.48 14.36 6.45
N ARG A 310 5.39 15.10 6.20
CA ARG A 310 4.30 15.28 7.18
C ARG A 310 3.57 13.98 7.53
N PHE A 311 3.75 12.91 6.77
CA PHE A 311 3.19 11.59 7.02
C PHE A 311 4.25 10.70 7.67
N ASP A 312 4.84 11.15 8.75
CA ASP A 312 5.79 10.40 9.54
C ASP A 312 5.11 9.43 10.52
N THR A 313 5.91 8.68 11.26
CA THR A 313 5.42 7.74 12.28
C THR A 313 4.73 8.43 13.44
N THR A 314 5.10 9.68 13.76
CA THR A 314 4.46 10.49 14.82
C THR A 314 3.04 10.86 14.43
N TYR A 315 2.86 11.45 13.24
CA TYR A 315 1.52 11.73 12.69
C TYR A 315 0.63 10.48 12.72
N PHE A 316 1.18 9.36 12.29
CA PHE A 316 0.45 8.10 12.21
C PHE A 316 0.05 7.57 13.59
N GLY A 317 1.00 7.59 14.54
CA GLY A 317 0.77 7.18 15.91
C GLY A 317 -0.31 8.02 16.59
N ASP A 318 -0.24 9.34 16.46
CA ASP A 318 -1.23 10.26 17.01
C ASP A 318 -2.63 10.05 16.43
N ALA A 319 -2.72 9.86 15.10
CA ALA A 319 -4.00 9.64 14.43
C ALA A 319 -4.65 8.33 14.88
N TRP A 320 -3.87 7.25 14.95
CA TRP A 320 -4.36 5.93 15.35
C TRP A 320 -4.67 5.85 16.85
N SER A 321 -3.82 6.41 17.70
CA SER A 321 -4.06 6.43 19.16
C SER A 321 -5.35 7.16 19.50
N ARG A 322 -5.61 8.33 18.90
CA ARG A 322 -6.87 9.06 19.07
C ARG A 322 -8.08 8.25 18.62
N LEU A 323 -7.99 7.62 17.43
CA LEU A 323 -9.10 6.86 16.89
C LEU A 323 -9.42 5.62 17.72
N LEU A 324 -8.41 4.86 18.14
CA LEU A 324 -8.58 3.65 18.94
C LEU A 324 -9.02 3.97 20.36
N ALA A 325 -8.53 5.04 20.97
CA ALA A 325 -9.03 5.50 22.29
C ALA A 325 -10.53 5.84 22.24
N GLN A 326 -11.00 6.49 21.18
CA GLN A 326 -12.42 6.77 20.97
C GLN A 326 -13.22 5.47 20.75
N ALA A 327 -12.63 4.45 20.13
CA ALA A 327 -13.30 3.16 19.88
C ALA A 327 -13.41 2.27 21.12
N THR A 328 -12.59 2.50 22.14
CA THR A 328 -12.56 1.72 23.40
C THR A 328 -13.27 2.41 24.56
N GLY A 329 -13.72 3.65 24.37
CA GLY A 329 -14.54 4.38 25.33
C GLY A 329 -15.95 3.78 25.48
N PRO A 330 -16.63 4.06 26.62
CA PRO A 330 -17.97 3.56 26.92
C PRO A 330 -19.02 3.98 25.91
#